data_275615fc592570f3b21b4a80a91a3b00
#
_entry.id   275615fc592570f3b21b4a80a91a3b00
#
_cell.length_a   1.000
_cell.length_b   1.000
_cell.length_c   1.000
_cell.angle_alpha   90.00
_cell.angle_beta   90.00
_cell.angle_gamma   90.00
#
_symmetry.space_group_name_H-M   'P 1'
#
loop_
_entity.id
_entity.type
_entity.pdbx_description
1 polymer ?
#
loop_
_entity_poly.entity_id
_entity_poly.type
_entity_poly.pdbx_seq_one_letter_code
_entity_poly.pdbx_strand_id
1 'polypeptide(L)'
;MHETPEDMERLQALLDRSIERAGAFLRSSFEMPERSLSAGQLVRYLQGNQTVAFATVTAKGEPRVAPIGSLFFRGRFYIPTVATAARTRMITARPAVSLTHFAGIDLAIIVHGNATTIPADHADFASLEAMQRAASGSSVQDWGEGVYLRVEADTLVTFARYPEQFPA
;
A
#
# COMPACT_ATOMS: atom_id res chain seq x y z
N MET A 1 -2.98 -14.54 6.84
CA MET A 1 -2.61 -13.34 7.59
C MET A 1 -1.15 -13.49 7.99
N HIS A 2 -0.32 -12.49 7.68
CA HIS A 2 1.14 -12.56 7.84
C HIS A 2 1.65 -11.57 8.90
N GLU A 3 0.74 -10.79 9.46
CA GLU A 3 1.02 -9.74 10.43
C GLU A 3 1.24 -10.34 11.81
N THR A 4 2.31 -9.89 12.47
CA THR A 4 2.54 -10.14 13.90
C THR A 4 1.73 -9.17 14.75
N PRO A 5 1.55 -9.44 16.07
CA PRO A 5 0.92 -8.47 16.96
C PRO A 5 1.58 -7.08 16.91
N GLU A 6 2.90 -7.02 16.82
CA GLU A 6 3.67 -5.77 16.69
C GLU A 6 3.39 -5.06 15.37
N ASP A 7 3.24 -5.81 14.26
CA ASP A 7 2.83 -5.23 12.98
C ASP A 7 1.44 -4.60 13.08
N MET A 8 0.51 -5.25 13.75
CA MET A 8 -0.86 -4.77 13.96
C MET A 8 -0.91 -3.50 14.83
N GLU A 9 -0.15 -3.47 15.92
CA GLU A 9 -0.02 -2.28 16.78
C GLU A 9 0.57 -1.10 16.02
N ARG A 10 1.63 -1.33 15.24
CA ARG A 10 2.25 -0.31 14.40
C ARG A 10 1.28 0.23 13.35
N LEU A 11 0.52 -0.65 12.69
CA LEU A 11 -0.46 -0.26 11.69
C LEU A 11 -1.60 0.55 12.31
N GLN A 12 -2.14 0.12 13.47
CA GLN A 12 -3.19 0.87 14.15
C GLN A 12 -2.70 2.25 14.59
N ALA A 13 -1.51 2.33 15.15
CA ALA A 13 -0.90 3.61 15.53
C ALA A 13 -0.68 4.54 14.33
N LEU A 14 -0.39 4.02 13.15
CA LEU A 14 -0.31 4.81 11.91
C LEU A 14 -1.68 5.37 11.51
N LEU A 15 -2.72 4.54 11.53
CA LEU A 15 -4.10 4.96 11.23
C LEU A 15 -4.55 6.07 12.19
N ASP A 16 -4.37 5.87 13.48
CA ASP A 16 -4.76 6.83 14.51
C ASP A 16 -4.05 8.19 14.32
N ARG A 17 -2.72 8.18 14.15
CA ARG A 17 -1.96 9.41 13.88
C ARG A 17 -2.38 10.08 12.57
N SER A 18 -2.75 9.32 11.55
CA SER A 18 -3.20 9.87 10.28
C SER A 18 -4.55 10.59 10.42
N ILE A 19 -5.46 10.04 11.22
CA ILE A 19 -6.73 10.68 11.57
C ILE A 19 -6.47 11.95 12.37
N GLU A 20 -5.60 11.91 13.39
CA GLU A 20 -5.27 13.07 14.22
C GLU A 20 -4.71 14.26 13.41
N ARG A 21 -3.89 13.94 12.39
CA ARG A 21 -3.25 14.94 11.51
C ARG A 21 -4.10 15.39 10.34
N ALA A 22 -5.21 14.71 10.08
CA ALA A 22 -6.10 15.03 8.97
C ALA A 22 -6.68 16.46 9.13
N GLY A 23 -6.66 17.22 8.05
CA GLY A 23 -7.27 18.55 8.02
C GLY A 23 -8.79 18.49 8.15
N ALA A 24 -9.41 19.60 8.59
CA ALA A 24 -10.84 19.68 8.88
C ALA A 24 -11.72 19.22 7.70
N PHE A 25 -11.35 19.57 6.47
CA PHE A 25 -12.08 19.16 5.27
C PHE A 25 -12.07 17.64 5.08
N LEU A 26 -10.90 17.00 5.19
CA LEU A 26 -10.77 15.55 5.02
C LEU A 26 -11.50 14.79 6.12
N ARG A 27 -11.38 15.25 7.38
CA ARG A 27 -12.12 14.69 8.51
C ARG A 27 -13.62 14.71 8.28
N SER A 28 -14.15 15.85 7.83
CA SER A 28 -15.57 15.99 7.56
C SER A 28 -16.03 15.16 6.36
N SER A 29 -15.25 15.18 5.25
CA SER A 29 -15.60 14.45 4.03
C SER A 29 -15.57 12.93 4.20
N PHE A 30 -14.66 12.43 5.03
CA PHE A 30 -14.50 11.00 5.31
C PHE A 30 -15.19 10.57 6.61
N GLU A 31 -15.88 11.49 7.28
CA GLU A 31 -16.58 11.24 8.54
C GLU A 31 -15.68 10.45 9.51
N MET A 32 -14.47 11.01 9.77
CA MET A 32 -13.47 10.36 10.63
C MET A 32 -13.74 10.66 12.12
N PRO A 33 -13.55 9.67 12.99
CA PRO A 33 -13.08 8.30 12.75
C PRO A 33 -14.20 7.30 12.40
N GLU A 34 -15.47 7.70 12.42
CA GLU A 34 -16.64 6.82 12.39
C GLU A 34 -16.68 5.91 11.15
N ARG A 35 -16.17 6.41 10.01
CA ARG A 35 -16.08 5.65 8.76
C ARG A 35 -14.66 5.19 8.41
N SER A 36 -13.76 5.19 9.38
CA SER A 36 -12.40 4.66 9.21
C SER A 36 -12.36 3.16 9.52
N LEU A 37 -11.50 2.43 8.82
CA LEU A 37 -11.23 1.02 9.12
C LEU A 37 -10.16 0.90 10.19
N SER A 38 -10.31 -0.10 11.07
CA SER A 38 -9.25 -0.53 11.98
C SER A 38 -8.15 -1.31 11.25
N ALA A 39 -7.00 -1.50 11.89
CA ALA A 39 -5.92 -2.32 11.34
C ALA A 39 -6.39 -3.74 11.01
N GLY A 40 -7.22 -4.36 11.88
CA GLY A 40 -7.77 -5.70 11.64
C GLY A 40 -8.64 -5.76 10.39
N GLN A 41 -9.58 -4.82 10.25
CA GLN A 41 -10.44 -4.71 9.07
C GLN A 41 -9.62 -4.50 7.80
N LEU A 42 -8.63 -3.60 7.85
CA LEU A 42 -7.78 -3.28 6.70
C LEU A 42 -6.96 -4.48 6.24
N VAL A 43 -6.30 -5.19 7.17
CA VAL A 43 -5.50 -6.38 6.86
C VAL A 43 -6.34 -7.48 6.24
N ARG A 44 -7.55 -7.73 6.78
CA ARG A 44 -8.43 -8.74 6.21
C ARG A 44 -8.92 -8.38 4.81
N TYR A 45 -9.28 -7.11 4.61
CA TYR A 45 -9.74 -6.63 3.31
C TYR A 45 -8.64 -6.72 2.24
N LEU A 46 -7.40 -6.38 2.59
CA LEU A 46 -6.27 -6.33 1.64
C LEU A 46 -5.60 -7.68 1.39
N GLN A 47 -6.22 -8.80 1.78
CA GLN A 47 -5.68 -10.13 1.43
C GLN A 47 -5.67 -10.35 -0.09
N GLY A 48 -4.62 -11.02 -0.58
CA GLY A 48 -4.43 -11.27 -2.01
C GLY A 48 -3.85 -10.06 -2.75
N ASN A 49 -4.05 -10.03 -4.06
CA ASN A 49 -3.57 -8.95 -4.92
C ASN A 49 -4.65 -7.88 -5.07
N GLN A 50 -4.33 -6.65 -4.71
CA GLN A 50 -5.20 -5.49 -4.87
C GLN A 50 -4.65 -4.57 -5.95
N THR A 51 -5.51 -4.06 -6.82
CA THR A 51 -5.11 -3.02 -7.75
C THR A 51 -5.11 -1.66 -7.06
N VAL A 52 -4.01 -0.94 -7.18
CA VAL A 52 -3.87 0.43 -6.68
C VAL A 52 -3.54 1.38 -7.83
N ALA A 53 -3.99 2.62 -7.74
CA ALA A 53 -3.42 3.71 -8.53
C ALA A 53 -2.15 4.18 -7.82
N PHE A 54 -0.99 3.90 -8.43
CA PHE A 54 0.32 4.16 -7.83
C PHE A 54 1.00 5.34 -8.52
N ALA A 55 1.36 6.36 -7.74
CA ALA A 55 1.94 7.60 -8.23
C ALA A 55 3.41 7.74 -7.84
N THR A 56 4.21 8.16 -8.81
CA THR A 56 5.64 8.50 -8.69
C THR A 56 5.90 9.87 -9.28
N VAL A 57 7.10 10.42 -9.09
CA VAL A 57 7.46 11.76 -9.55
C VAL A 57 8.70 11.70 -10.45
N THR A 58 8.62 12.35 -11.63
CA THR A 58 9.74 12.47 -12.56
C THR A 58 10.83 13.42 -12.04
N ALA A 59 11.97 13.44 -12.75
CA ALA A 59 13.05 14.40 -12.47
C ALA A 59 12.62 15.88 -12.58
N LYS A 60 11.57 16.14 -13.33
CA LYS A 60 11.01 17.49 -13.51
C LYS A 60 9.91 17.85 -12.52
N GLY A 61 9.64 16.95 -11.54
CA GLY A 61 8.54 17.14 -10.59
C GLY A 61 7.16 16.79 -11.14
N GLU A 62 7.08 16.20 -12.34
CA GLU A 62 5.79 15.83 -12.95
C GLU A 62 5.28 14.52 -12.31
N PRO A 63 4.02 14.48 -11.86
CA PRO A 63 3.44 13.24 -11.34
C PRO A 63 3.20 12.23 -12.48
N ARG A 64 3.40 10.96 -12.17
CA ARG A 64 3.04 9.82 -13.01
C ARG A 64 2.21 8.85 -12.20
N VAL A 65 1.06 8.44 -12.71
CA VAL A 65 0.17 7.48 -12.06
C VAL A 65 -0.17 6.34 -13.01
N ALA A 66 -0.21 5.12 -12.48
CA ALA A 66 -0.66 3.95 -13.23
C ALA A 66 -1.39 2.97 -12.29
N PRO A 67 -2.39 2.24 -12.79
CA PRO A 67 -2.94 1.09 -12.07
C PRO A 67 -1.89 -0.02 -12.04
N ILE A 68 -1.71 -0.63 -10.87
CA ILE A 68 -0.77 -1.73 -10.69
C ILE A 68 -1.25 -2.65 -9.58
N GLY A 69 -0.93 -3.95 -9.68
CA GLY A 69 -1.14 -4.90 -8.60
C GLY A 69 -0.28 -4.58 -7.39
N SER A 70 -0.80 -4.84 -6.20
CA SER A 70 -0.07 -4.67 -4.96
C SER A 70 -0.38 -5.81 -3.99
N LEU A 71 0.57 -6.13 -3.13
CA LEU A 71 0.42 -7.02 -2.01
C LEU A 71 0.43 -6.21 -0.72
N PHE A 72 -0.32 -6.65 0.29
CA PHE A 72 -0.25 -6.09 1.62
C PHE A 72 0.35 -7.12 2.57
N PHE A 73 1.50 -6.79 3.17
CA PHE A 73 2.27 -7.72 3.97
C PHE A 73 2.90 -6.99 5.15
N ARG A 74 2.70 -7.51 6.35
CA ARG A 74 3.19 -6.92 7.60
C ARG A 74 2.83 -5.43 7.74
N GLY A 75 1.59 -5.08 7.38
CA GLY A 75 1.08 -3.73 7.51
C GLY A 75 1.63 -2.73 6.49
N ARG A 76 2.18 -3.19 5.35
CA ARG A 76 2.76 -2.35 4.29
C ARG A 76 2.33 -2.81 2.91
N PHE A 77 2.28 -1.86 1.98
CA PHE A 77 2.08 -2.18 0.56
C PHE A 77 3.40 -2.52 -0.12
N TYR A 78 3.35 -3.52 -0.98
CA TYR A 78 4.46 -3.94 -1.84
C TYR A 78 3.99 -3.99 -3.27
N ILE A 79 4.73 -3.34 -4.17
CA ILE A 79 4.43 -3.26 -5.60
C ILE A 79 5.39 -4.20 -6.34
N PRO A 80 4.90 -5.31 -6.93
CA PRO A 80 5.72 -6.18 -7.75
C PRO A 80 6.12 -5.48 -9.05
N THR A 81 7.41 -5.53 -9.40
CA THR A 81 7.95 -4.87 -10.61
C THR A 81 9.32 -5.45 -10.98
N VAL A 82 10.02 -4.78 -11.90
CA VAL A 82 11.40 -5.11 -12.27
C VAL A 82 12.33 -3.93 -12.01
N ALA A 83 13.60 -4.21 -11.76
CA ALA A 83 14.60 -3.18 -11.46
C ALA A 83 14.74 -2.16 -12.59
N THR A 84 14.57 -2.58 -13.84
CA THR A 84 14.67 -1.73 -15.04
C THR A 84 13.43 -0.88 -15.33
N ALA A 85 12.34 -1.04 -14.61
CA ALA A 85 11.14 -0.25 -14.82
C ALA A 85 11.37 1.25 -14.55
N ALA A 86 10.73 2.12 -15.32
CA ALA A 86 10.85 3.57 -15.16
C ALA A 86 10.51 4.02 -13.73
N ARG A 87 9.45 3.43 -13.14
CA ARG A 87 9.02 3.73 -11.76
C ARG A 87 10.09 3.37 -10.73
N THR A 88 10.80 2.26 -10.90
CA THR A 88 11.89 1.85 -10.00
C THR A 88 13.03 2.86 -10.02
N ARG A 89 13.43 3.33 -11.22
CA ARG A 89 14.43 4.38 -11.38
C ARG A 89 13.98 5.71 -10.77
N MET A 90 12.71 6.09 -10.96
CA MET A 90 12.15 7.31 -10.34
C MET A 90 12.23 7.26 -8.83
N ILE A 91 11.83 6.14 -8.22
CA ILE A 91 11.82 5.92 -6.78
C ILE A 91 13.23 5.94 -6.19
N THR A 92 14.21 5.34 -6.86
CA THR A 92 15.61 5.37 -6.41
C THR A 92 16.12 6.82 -6.26
N ALA A 93 15.73 7.70 -7.18
CA ALA A 93 16.15 9.11 -7.15
C ALA A 93 15.21 9.99 -6.29
N ARG A 94 13.93 9.65 -6.24
CA ARG A 94 12.87 10.41 -5.54
C ARG A 94 11.90 9.43 -4.92
N PRO A 95 12.12 9.06 -3.64
CA PRO A 95 11.37 7.98 -2.98
C PRO A 95 9.92 8.33 -2.67
N ALA A 96 9.53 9.61 -2.73
CA ALA A 96 8.15 10.02 -2.45
C ALA A 96 7.16 9.40 -3.43
N VAL A 97 6.13 8.75 -2.86
CA VAL A 97 5.08 8.06 -3.60
C VAL A 97 3.72 8.29 -2.95
N SER A 98 2.69 8.08 -3.74
CA SER A 98 1.33 7.97 -3.24
C SER A 98 0.65 6.79 -3.89
N LEU A 99 -0.27 6.15 -3.17
CA LEU A 99 -1.15 5.16 -3.77
C LEU A 99 -2.57 5.29 -3.21
N THR A 100 -3.52 4.86 -4.01
CA THR A 100 -4.89 4.67 -3.55
C THR A 100 -5.47 3.38 -4.11
N HIS A 101 -6.19 2.67 -3.24
CA HIS A 101 -7.12 1.62 -3.60
C HIS A 101 -8.54 2.13 -3.33
N PHE A 102 -9.47 1.82 -4.21
CA PHE A 102 -10.86 2.21 -4.01
C PHE A 102 -11.82 1.19 -4.64
N ALA A 103 -12.99 1.06 -4.06
CA ALA A 103 -14.09 0.26 -4.60
C ALA A 103 -15.32 1.17 -4.76
N GLY A 104 -15.53 1.63 -5.98
CA GLY A 104 -16.57 2.62 -6.28
C GLY A 104 -16.41 3.87 -5.40
N ILE A 105 -17.52 4.30 -4.82
CA ILE A 105 -17.58 5.42 -3.85
C ILE A 105 -17.72 4.93 -2.41
N ASP A 106 -17.68 3.62 -2.19
CA ASP A 106 -17.99 3.01 -0.90
C ASP A 106 -16.75 2.71 -0.06
N LEU A 107 -15.58 2.65 -0.71
CA LEU A 107 -14.31 2.41 -0.04
C LEU A 107 -13.19 3.22 -0.67
N ALA A 108 -12.35 3.83 0.15
CA ALA A 108 -11.07 4.40 -0.24
C ALA A 108 -9.98 4.09 0.79
N ILE A 109 -8.80 3.76 0.32
CA ILE A 109 -7.58 3.60 1.11
C ILE A 109 -6.53 4.47 0.44
N ILE A 110 -6.03 5.48 1.14
CA ILE A 110 -5.10 6.48 0.60
C ILE A 110 -3.82 6.48 1.42
N VAL A 111 -2.70 6.34 0.73
CA VAL A 111 -1.37 6.31 1.35
C VAL A 111 -0.47 7.34 0.71
N HIS A 112 0.23 8.10 1.54
CA HIS A 112 1.36 8.94 1.14
C HIS A 112 2.59 8.54 1.94
N GLY A 113 3.73 8.47 1.29
CA GLY A 113 4.98 8.06 1.96
C GLY A 113 6.14 7.94 1.01
N ASN A 114 7.05 7.04 1.34
CA ASN A 114 8.25 6.80 0.55
C ASN A 114 8.34 5.33 0.18
N ALA A 115 8.92 5.02 -0.98
CA ALA A 115 9.14 3.65 -1.39
C ALA A 115 10.63 3.32 -1.47
N THR A 116 10.96 2.06 -1.14
CA THR A 116 12.30 1.49 -1.26
C THR A 116 12.24 0.19 -2.05
N THR A 117 13.29 -0.09 -2.81
CA THR A 117 13.40 -1.36 -3.56
C THR A 117 13.81 -2.50 -2.63
N ILE A 118 13.11 -3.60 -2.72
CA ILE A 118 13.37 -4.87 -2.03
C ILE A 118 13.93 -5.85 -3.08
N PRO A 119 15.24 -6.11 -3.06
CA PRO A 119 15.88 -7.04 -4.00
C PRO A 119 15.70 -8.49 -3.58
N ALA A 120 16.10 -9.43 -4.44
CA ALA A 120 15.89 -10.87 -4.26
C ALA A 120 16.59 -11.48 -3.02
N ASP A 121 17.63 -10.84 -2.52
CA ASP A 121 18.37 -11.25 -1.31
C ASP A 121 17.79 -10.69 -0.01
N HIS A 122 16.74 -9.87 -0.07
CA HIS A 122 16.08 -9.36 1.12
C HIS A 122 15.29 -10.44 1.85
N ALA A 123 15.28 -10.42 3.18
CA ALA A 123 14.62 -11.42 4.04
C ALA A 123 13.13 -11.62 3.74
N ASP A 124 12.41 -10.57 3.35
CA ASP A 124 10.98 -10.65 3.04
C ASP A 124 10.69 -11.17 1.62
N PHE A 125 11.69 -11.25 0.74
CA PHE A 125 11.47 -11.51 -0.69
C PHE A 125 10.80 -12.86 -0.93
N ALA A 126 11.23 -13.92 -0.26
CA ALA A 126 10.65 -15.26 -0.43
C ALA A 126 9.16 -15.31 -0.04
N SER A 127 8.77 -14.60 1.02
CA SER A 127 7.37 -14.50 1.44
C SER A 127 6.52 -13.73 0.44
N LEU A 128 7.05 -12.63 -0.09
CA LEU A 128 6.39 -11.82 -1.13
C LEU A 128 6.20 -12.63 -2.42
N GLU A 129 7.22 -13.41 -2.83
CA GLU A 129 7.12 -14.31 -3.98
C GLU A 129 6.05 -15.39 -3.81
N ALA A 130 5.95 -15.98 -2.62
CA ALA A 130 4.91 -16.96 -2.32
C ALA A 130 3.50 -16.33 -2.43
N MET A 131 3.32 -15.12 -1.90
CA MET A 131 2.08 -14.37 -2.03
C MET A 131 1.77 -13.98 -3.48
N GLN A 132 2.77 -13.51 -4.22
CA GLN A 132 2.64 -13.11 -5.63
C GLN A 132 2.21 -14.31 -6.50
N ARG A 133 2.86 -15.46 -6.32
CA ARG A 133 2.49 -16.69 -7.03
C ARG A 133 1.09 -17.16 -6.70
N ALA A 134 0.70 -17.11 -5.44
CA ALA A 134 -0.65 -17.47 -5.00
C ALA A 134 -1.72 -16.55 -5.58
N ALA A 135 -1.41 -15.25 -5.72
CA ALA A 135 -2.35 -14.25 -6.18
C ALA A 135 -2.46 -14.14 -7.71
N SER A 136 -1.35 -14.32 -8.46
CA SER A 136 -1.29 -14.09 -9.91
C SER A 136 -0.83 -15.30 -10.74
N GLY A 137 -0.33 -16.35 -10.09
CA GLY A 137 0.25 -17.52 -10.78
C GLY A 137 1.65 -17.28 -11.35
N SER A 138 2.25 -16.11 -11.18
CA SER A 138 3.57 -15.75 -11.73
C SER A 138 4.51 -15.19 -10.66
N SER A 139 5.83 -15.31 -10.91
CA SER A 139 6.89 -14.70 -10.12
C SER A 139 7.29 -13.36 -10.73
N VAL A 140 7.73 -12.40 -9.90
CA VAL A 140 8.37 -11.19 -10.44
C VAL A 140 9.67 -11.53 -11.19
N GLN A 141 10.34 -12.62 -10.85
CA GLN A 141 11.54 -13.10 -11.53
C GLN A 141 11.28 -13.60 -12.94
N ASP A 142 10.03 -13.99 -13.28
CA ASP A 142 9.65 -14.36 -14.63
C ASP A 142 9.63 -13.15 -15.59
N TRP A 143 9.63 -11.93 -15.04
CA TRP A 143 9.57 -10.68 -15.80
C TRP A 143 10.95 -10.06 -16.05
N GLY A 144 12.03 -10.65 -15.52
CA GLY A 144 13.40 -10.17 -15.56
C GLY A 144 14.04 -10.05 -14.18
N GLU A 145 14.80 -8.99 -13.93
CA GLU A 145 15.32 -8.69 -12.58
C GLU A 145 14.16 -8.20 -11.69
N GLY A 146 13.43 -9.18 -11.16
CA GLY A 146 12.25 -8.94 -10.34
C GLY A 146 12.60 -8.33 -8.99
N VAL A 147 11.84 -7.31 -8.59
CA VAL A 147 11.95 -6.61 -7.30
C VAL A 147 10.57 -6.25 -6.77
N TYR A 148 10.49 -5.93 -5.50
CA TYR A 148 9.30 -5.31 -4.90
C TYR A 148 9.64 -3.87 -4.47
N LEU A 149 8.67 -2.96 -4.61
CA LEU A 149 8.77 -1.64 -4.02
C LEU A 149 7.97 -1.65 -2.72
N ARG A 150 8.64 -1.53 -1.59
CA ARG A 150 8.00 -1.43 -0.27
C ARG A 150 7.64 0.01 0.01
N VAL A 151 6.37 0.26 0.32
CA VAL A 151 5.88 1.59 0.68
C VAL A 151 5.86 1.73 2.19
N GLU A 152 6.66 2.65 2.71
CA GLU A 152 6.61 3.11 4.10
C GLU A 152 5.69 4.33 4.16
N ALA A 153 4.53 4.13 4.78
CA ALA A 153 3.50 5.15 4.85
C ALA A 153 3.82 6.20 5.94
N ASP A 154 3.82 7.47 5.57
CA ASP A 154 3.79 8.61 6.49
C ASP A 154 2.36 8.88 6.95
N THR A 155 1.40 8.73 6.03
CA THR A 155 -0.03 8.79 6.29
C THR A 155 -0.75 7.63 5.59
N LEU A 156 -1.74 7.08 6.29
CA LEU A 156 -2.66 6.09 5.77
C LEU A 156 -4.05 6.43 6.30
N VAL A 157 -4.94 6.85 5.41
CA VAL A 157 -6.33 7.13 5.75
C VAL A 157 -7.25 6.18 4.99
N THR A 158 -8.33 5.81 5.63
CA THR A 158 -9.36 4.95 5.06
C THR A 158 -10.72 5.59 5.15
N PHE A 159 -11.58 5.26 4.21
CA PHE A 159 -13.01 5.53 4.23
C PHE A 159 -13.75 4.27 3.86
N ALA A 160 -14.76 3.91 4.63
CA ALA A 160 -15.72 2.86 4.29
C ALA A 160 -17.13 3.39 4.58
N ARG A 161 -18.01 3.37 3.57
CA ARG A 161 -19.39 3.83 3.77
C ARG A 161 -20.11 3.01 4.83
N TYR A 162 -19.77 1.74 4.92
CA TYR A 162 -20.36 0.76 5.83
C TYR A 162 -19.26 -0.03 6.53
N PRO A 163 -18.53 0.59 7.50
CA PRO A 163 -17.39 -0.06 8.14
C PRO A 163 -17.77 -1.34 8.90
N GLU A 164 -19.01 -1.47 9.34
CA GLU A 164 -19.54 -2.67 9.99
C GLU A 164 -19.60 -3.91 9.07
N GLN A 165 -19.50 -3.72 7.75
CA GLN A 165 -19.44 -4.84 6.79
C GLN A 165 -18.02 -5.41 6.63
N PHE A 166 -17.03 -4.77 7.23
CA PHE A 166 -15.62 -5.21 7.21
C PHE A 166 -15.32 -5.94 8.54
N PRO A 167 -15.14 -7.26 8.54
CA PRO A 167 -14.80 -8.00 9.76
C PRO A 167 -13.40 -7.61 10.26
N ALA A 168 -13.25 -7.50 11.59
CA ALA A 168 -11.97 -7.19 12.24
C ALA A 168 -11.10 -8.46 12.44
#